data_07d3063b8fb153411a4443f3757d1db5
#
_entry.id   07d3063b8fb153411a4443f3757d1db5
#
_cell.length_a   1.000
_cell.length_b   1.000
_cell.length_c   1.000
_cell.angle_alpha   90.00
_cell.angle_beta   90.00
_cell.angle_gamma   90.00
#
_symmetry.space_group_name_H-M   'P 1'
#
loop_
_entity.id
_entity.type
_entity.pdbx_description
1 polymer ?
#
loop_
_entity_poly.entity_id
_entity_poly.type
_entity_poly.pdbx_seq_one_letter_code
_entity_poly.pdbx_strand_id
1 'polypeptide(L)'
;MKLTWLGHACWHITVDGTSIIIDPFFASESIRKIGEAMPVDYILCTHGHADHCSDVVSICKRHPNAVLIGCFELVNWFAKKGVQSIEPGNPGGTIKTSFGSVTFTFASHSSQMPDGSYGGIAVGFVIHTKEGSIYAAGDTGFFSDMEFIGRSGLKAAIVPIGDRFTMGPEQALEAIKLLKPEIAIPSHYNTWEPIQQDPELWAKEVQKQTSSQPLAFQTGESKEL
;
A
#
# COMPACT_ATOMS: atom_id res chain seq x y z
N MET A 1 -5.77 -7.06 14.27
CA MET A 1 -5.06 -6.11 13.37
C MET A 1 -6.07 -5.14 12.80
N LYS A 2 -5.82 -3.83 12.98
CA LYS A 2 -6.77 -2.79 12.54
C LYS A 2 -6.24 -2.09 11.28
N LEU A 3 -7.07 -2.00 10.23
CA LEU A 3 -6.80 -1.24 9.02
C LEU A 3 -7.69 0.00 8.97
N THR A 4 -7.12 1.12 8.51
CA THR A 4 -7.85 2.36 8.21
C THR A 4 -7.52 2.80 6.80
N TRP A 5 -8.54 3.00 5.96
CA TRP A 5 -8.33 3.55 4.62
C TRP A 5 -8.36 5.08 4.66
N LEU A 6 -7.26 5.71 4.32
CA LEU A 6 -7.13 7.16 4.27
C LEU A 6 -7.42 7.74 2.87
N GLY A 7 -7.99 6.90 1.99
CA GLY A 7 -8.29 7.24 0.60
C GLY A 7 -7.14 6.91 -0.35
N HIS A 8 -7.43 6.85 -1.65
CA HIS A 8 -6.46 6.50 -2.69
C HIS A 8 -5.72 5.19 -2.40
N ALA A 9 -4.40 5.21 -2.34
CA ALA A 9 -3.56 4.08 -1.93
C ALA A 9 -3.08 4.19 -0.48
N CYS A 10 -3.54 5.21 0.28
CA CYS A 10 -3.05 5.47 1.62
C CYS A 10 -3.77 4.61 2.67
N TRP A 11 -3.02 3.76 3.33
CA TRP A 11 -3.51 2.85 4.37
C TRP A 11 -2.74 3.02 5.67
N HIS A 12 -3.45 3.01 6.79
CA HIS A 12 -2.85 2.95 8.12
C HIS A 12 -3.19 1.60 8.75
N ILE A 13 -2.16 0.91 9.25
CA ILE A 13 -2.27 -0.41 9.88
C ILE A 13 -1.76 -0.30 11.32
N THR A 14 -2.55 -0.78 12.27
CA THR A 14 -2.12 -0.96 13.65
C THR A 14 -2.06 -2.45 13.97
N VAL A 15 -0.91 -2.93 14.39
CA VAL A 15 -0.68 -4.35 14.76
C VAL A 15 0.33 -4.43 15.90
N ASP A 16 0.04 -5.21 16.95
CA ASP A 16 0.92 -5.37 18.13
C ASP A 16 1.43 -4.05 18.73
N GLY A 17 0.59 -3.01 18.76
CA GLY A 17 0.95 -1.68 19.25
C GLY A 17 1.85 -0.86 18.32
N THR A 18 2.20 -1.39 17.15
CA THR A 18 2.99 -0.70 16.12
C THR A 18 2.07 -0.12 15.04
N SER A 19 2.38 1.08 14.59
CA SER A 19 1.63 1.84 13.59
C SER A 19 2.40 1.98 12.30
N ILE A 20 1.81 1.52 11.20
CA ILE A 20 2.40 1.51 9.85
C ILE A 20 1.52 2.36 8.94
N ILE A 21 2.09 3.27 8.18
CA ILE A 21 1.37 3.96 7.11
C ILE A 21 1.97 3.56 5.75
N ILE A 22 1.10 3.27 4.78
CA ILE A 22 1.48 2.92 3.41
C ILE A 22 1.08 4.08 2.51
N ASP A 23 1.98 4.49 1.60
CA ASP A 23 1.77 5.51 0.57
C ASP A 23 1.06 6.77 1.09
N PRO A 24 1.69 7.53 2.00
CA PRO A 24 1.05 8.67 2.63
C PRO A 24 0.81 9.81 1.64
N PHE A 25 -0.45 9.92 1.26
CA PHE A 25 -1.02 10.99 0.47
C PHE A 25 -2.41 11.34 1.01
N PHE A 26 -2.54 12.52 1.61
CA PHE A 26 -3.80 12.98 2.17
C PHE A 26 -4.54 13.85 1.16
N ALA A 27 -5.42 13.23 0.36
CA ALA A 27 -6.10 13.82 -0.78
C ALA A 27 -7.07 14.97 -0.42
N SER A 28 -7.45 15.11 0.86
CA SER A 28 -8.36 16.17 1.32
C SER A 28 -7.99 16.64 2.71
N GLU A 29 -8.44 17.86 3.08
CA GLU A 29 -8.19 18.43 4.40
C GLU A 29 -8.83 17.61 5.54
N SER A 30 -9.97 16.98 5.32
CA SER A 30 -10.60 16.10 6.31
C SER A 30 -9.76 14.85 6.56
N ILE A 31 -9.23 14.24 5.52
CA ILE A 31 -8.34 13.07 5.63
C ILE A 31 -6.99 13.47 6.22
N ARG A 32 -6.46 14.61 5.85
CA ARG A 32 -5.23 15.15 6.45
C ARG A 32 -5.36 15.25 7.97
N LYS A 33 -6.45 15.80 8.49
CA LYS A 33 -6.69 15.90 9.95
C LYS A 33 -6.72 14.52 10.63
N ILE A 34 -7.32 13.53 9.98
CA ILE A 34 -7.36 12.14 10.49
C ILE A 34 -5.93 11.56 10.47
N GLY A 35 -5.25 11.59 9.33
CA GLY A 35 -3.92 11.00 9.17
C GLY A 35 -2.86 11.65 10.05
N GLU A 36 -2.93 12.98 10.24
CA GLU A 36 -2.02 13.70 11.11
C GLU A 36 -2.20 13.43 12.61
N ALA A 37 -3.38 12.97 13.02
CA ALA A 37 -3.65 12.56 14.40
C ALA A 37 -3.21 11.12 14.69
N MET A 38 -2.87 10.32 13.67
CA MET A 38 -2.46 8.92 13.84
C MET A 38 -0.99 8.83 14.25
N PRO A 39 -0.63 7.88 15.14
CA PRO A 39 0.76 7.54 15.39
C PRO A 39 1.38 6.88 14.15
N VAL A 40 2.68 7.04 13.94
CA VAL A 40 3.42 6.41 12.84
C VAL A 40 4.80 5.98 13.33
N ASP A 41 5.05 4.67 13.30
CA ASP A 41 6.35 4.06 13.59
C ASP A 41 7.09 3.68 12.29
N TYR A 42 6.34 3.29 11.25
CA TYR A 42 6.88 2.91 9.95
C TYR A 42 6.08 3.55 8.82
N ILE A 43 6.80 3.96 7.78
CA ILE A 43 6.24 4.44 6.51
C ILE A 43 6.70 3.46 5.43
N LEU A 44 5.77 2.83 4.73
CA LEU A 44 6.06 2.01 3.56
C LEU A 44 5.67 2.82 2.31
N CYS A 45 6.65 3.14 1.47
CA CYS A 45 6.40 3.91 0.26
C CYS A 45 6.69 3.04 -0.97
N THR A 46 5.65 2.75 -1.75
CA THR A 46 5.72 1.80 -2.87
C THR A 46 6.50 2.37 -4.05
N HIS A 47 6.34 3.66 -4.34
CA HIS A 47 7.01 4.33 -5.45
C HIS A 47 6.97 5.86 -5.31
N GLY A 48 7.63 6.58 -6.23
CA GLY A 48 7.92 8.00 -6.09
C GLY A 48 6.84 8.96 -6.62
N HIS A 49 5.69 8.50 -7.12
CA HIS A 49 4.65 9.41 -7.59
C HIS A 49 4.07 10.25 -6.45
N ALA A 50 3.72 11.50 -6.75
CA ALA A 50 3.31 12.47 -5.73
C ALA A 50 2.09 12.01 -4.92
N ASP A 51 1.16 11.33 -5.54
CA ASP A 51 -0.05 10.77 -4.95
C ASP A 51 0.18 9.52 -4.06
N HIS A 52 1.46 9.14 -3.85
CA HIS A 52 1.87 8.09 -2.92
C HIS A 52 2.87 8.56 -1.86
N CYS A 53 3.57 9.68 -2.11
CA CYS A 53 4.69 10.04 -1.26
C CYS A 53 4.70 11.50 -0.76
N SER A 54 3.71 12.33 -1.13
CA SER A 54 3.72 13.77 -0.83
C SER A 54 3.75 14.10 0.66
N ASP A 55 3.18 13.25 1.51
CA ASP A 55 3.11 13.53 2.95
C ASP A 55 4.23 12.86 3.77
N VAL A 56 5.18 12.12 3.14
CA VAL A 56 6.29 11.44 3.82
C VAL A 56 7.10 12.41 4.70
N VAL A 57 7.56 13.53 4.12
CA VAL A 57 8.41 14.49 4.86
C VAL A 57 7.66 15.12 6.03
N SER A 58 6.38 15.44 5.86
CA SER A 58 5.56 16.03 6.92
C SER A 58 5.32 15.07 8.08
N ILE A 59 5.12 13.78 7.78
CA ILE A 59 4.98 12.72 8.77
C ILE A 59 6.30 12.52 9.52
N CYS A 60 7.44 12.40 8.84
CA CYS A 60 8.74 12.23 9.49
C CYS A 60 9.09 13.42 10.41
N LYS A 61 8.65 14.64 10.10
CA LYS A 61 8.83 15.79 10.99
C LYS A 61 8.01 15.68 12.28
N ARG A 62 6.81 15.12 12.22
CA ARG A 62 5.94 14.90 13.39
C ARG A 62 6.35 13.65 14.18
N HIS A 63 6.86 12.65 13.49
CA HIS A 63 7.29 11.36 14.03
C HIS A 63 8.77 11.11 13.68
N PRO A 64 9.72 11.80 14.37
CA PRO A 64 11.14 11.78 13.99
C PRO A 64 11.80 10.41 14.12
N ASN A 65 11.18 9.49 14.85
CA ASN A 65 11.65 8.11 15.00
C ASN A 65 11.01 7.15 13.96
N ALA A 66 10.07 7.62 13.15
CA ALA A 66 9.45 6.80 12.11
C ALA A 66 10.48 6.38 11.06
N VAL A 67 10.45 5.09 10.70
CA VAL A 67 11.37 4.50 9.73
C VAL A 67 10.70 4.47 8.36
N LEU A 68 11.31 5.12 7.37
CA LEU A 68 10.86 5.05 5.97
C LEU A 68 11.47 3.84 5.28
N ILE A 69 10.62 2.94 4.80
CA ILE A 69 10.96 1.75 4.02
C ILE A 69 10.49 1.95 2.57
N GLY A 70 11.36 1.69 1.61
CA GLY A 70 11.04 1.80 0.19
C GLY A 70 12.22 1.41 -0.70
N CYS A 71 12.03 1.55 -2.03
CA CYS A 71 13.10 1.29 -2.98
C CYS A 71 14.32 2.16 -2.68
N PHE A 72 15.52 1.64 -2.97
CA PHE A 72 16.81 2.28 -2.62
C PHE A 72 16.90 3.74 -3.05
N GLU A 73 16.56 4.06 -4.29
CA GLU A 73 16.65 5.42 -4.82
C GLU A 73 15.64 6.36 -4.14
N LEU A 74 14.42 5.88 -3.90
CA LEU A 74 13.34 6.62 -3.27
C LEU A 74 13.71 7.05 -1.84
N VAL A 75 14.11 6.12 -0.98
CA VAL A 75 14.43 6.48 0.41
C VAL A 75 15.66 7.36 0.53
N ASN A 76 16.65 7.18 -0.35
CA ASN A 76 17.83 8.06 -0.42
C ASN A 76 17.48 9.47 -0.93
N TRP A 77 16.49 9.60 -1.80
CA TRP A 77 15.96 10.92 -2.17
C TRP A 77 15.33 11.62 -0.96
N PHE A 78 14.52 10.91 -0.17
CA PHE A 78 13.93 11.44 1.06
C PHE A 78 14.97 11.76 2.14
N ALA A 79 16.04 10.98 2.26
CA ALA A 79 17.16 11.28 3.16
C ALA A 79 17.79 12.66 2.84
N LYS A 80 17.96 12.99 1.54
CA LYS A 80 18.40 14.30 1.10
C LYS A 80 17.39 15.43 1.41
N LYS A 81 16.12 15.10 1.67
CA LYS A 81 15.06 16.03 2.11
C LYS A 81 14.92 16.10 3.63
N GLY A 82 15.82 15.43 4.38
CA GLY A 82 15.91 15.50 5.83
C GLY A 82 15.21 14.37 6.61
N VAL A 83 14.76 13.31 5.93
CA VAL A 83 14.29 12.10 6.61
C VAL A 83 15.49 11.37 7.21
N GLN A 84 15.45 11.15 8.55
CA GLN A 84 16.60 10.66 9.31
C GLN A 84 16.73 9.14 9.29
N SER A 85 15.61 8.43 9.42
CA SER A 85 15.57 6.97 9.52
C SER A 85 15.03 6.37 8.23
N ILE A 86 15.89 5.68 7.48
CA ILE A 86 15.54 5.03 6.22
C ILE A 86 16.03 3.58 6.21
N GLU A 87 15.23 2.70 5.62
CA GLU A 87 15.60 1.29 5.35
C GLU A 87 15.37 1.00 3.85
N PRO A 88 16.43 1.03 3.06
CA PRO A 88 16.34 0.76 1.63
C PRO A 88 16.19 -0.73 1.32
N GLY A 89 15.41 -1.05 0.29
CA GLY A 89 15.31 -2.41 -0.24
C GLY A 89 15.04 -2.43 -1.74
N ASN A 90 14.89 -3.64 -2.28
CA ASN A 90 14.51 -3.90 -3.68
C ASN A 90 13.70 -5.21 -3.75
N PRO A 91 12.95 -5.47 -4.84
CA PRO A 91 12.19 -6.71 -4.99
C PRO A 91 12.99 -7.97 -4.68
N GLY A 92 12.38 -8.87 -3.90
CA GLY A 92 13.00 -10.08 -3.38
C GLY A 92 13.71 -9.89 -2.03
N GLY A 93 14.00 -8.64 -1.61
CA GLY A 93 14.58 -8.33 -0.31
C GLY A 93 13.55 -8.36 0.82
N THR A 94 14.02 -8.64 2.04
CA THR A 94 13.17 -8.62 3.26
C THR A 94 13.88 -7.82 4.35
N ILE A 95 13.15 -6.87 4.95
CA ILE A 95 13.59 -6.07 6.09
C ILE A 95 12.89 -6.58 7.36
N LYS A 96 13.66 -6.81 8.42
CA LYS A 96 13.14 -7.13 9.75
C LYS A 96 12.69 -5.85 10.47
N THR A 97 11.56 -5.92 11.15
CA THR A 97 10.95 -4.80 11.88
C THR A 97 10.54 -5.24 13.28
N SER A 98 10.10 -4.31 14.13
CA SER A 98 9.59 -4.64 15.47
C SER A 98 8.27 -5.44 15.44
N PHE A 99 7.48 -5.32 14.37
CA PHE A 99 6.20 -6.03 14.20
C PHE A 99 6.32 -7.36 13.43
N GLY A 100 7.50 -7.67 12.90
CA GLY A 100 7.74 -8.85 12.07
C GLY A 100 8.73 -8.57 10.94
N SER A 101 8.25 -8.53 9.68
CA SER A 101 9.12 -8.18 8.53
C SER A 101 8.31 -7.66 7.34
N VAL A 102 9.02 -7.00 6.42
CA VAL A 102 8.48 -6.50 5.14
C VAL A 102 9.29 -7.08 4.00
N THR A 103 8.63 -7.83 3.11
CA THR A 103 9.24 -8.35 1.87
C THR A 103 8.82 -7.48 0.70
N PHE A 104 9.78 -6.99 -0.07
CA PHE A 104 9.55 -6.24 -1.29
C PHE A 104 9.13 -7.17 -2.42
N THR A 105 8.07 -6.84 -3.12
CA THR A 105 7.62 -7.54 -4.33
C THR A 105 7.82 -6.65 -5.54
N PHE A 106 7.89 -7.24 -6.72
CA PHE A 106 7.80 -6.50 -7.98
C PHE A 106 6.43 -5.83 -8.11
N ALA A 107 6.41 -4.66 -8.76
CA ALA A 107 5.19 -4.01 -9.25
C ALA A 107 5.40 -3.56 -10.69
N SER A 108 4.43 -3.83 -11.55
CA SER A 108 4.45 -3.43 -12.97
C SER A 108 3.97 -2.00 -13.12
N HIS A 109 4.82 -1.04 -12.72
CA HIS A 109 4.50 0.39 -12.74
C HIS A 109 5.77 1.23 -12.83
N SER A 110 5.63 2.50 -13.21
CA SER A 110 6.74 3.46 -13.25
C SER A 110 6.99 4.08 -11.87
N SER A 111 8.15 4.71 -11.70
CA SER A 111 8.47 5.43 -10.47
C SER A 111 9.33 6.66 -10.79
N GLN A 112 8.77 7.85 -10.52
CA GLN A 112 9.46 9.12 -10.67
C GLN A 112 9.19 9.97 -9.44
N MET A 113 10.22 10.60 -8.90
CA MET A 113 10.05 11.54 -7.79
C MET A 113 9.36 12.83 -8.22
N PRO A 114 8.71 13.59 -7.29
CA PRO A 114 7.98 14.81 -7.63
C PRO A 114 8.81 15.90 -8.33
N ASP A 115 10.13 15.88 -8.19
CA ASP A 115 11.04 16.80 -8.87
C ASP A 115 11.51 16.29 -10.25
N GLY A 116 10.95 15.20 -10.75
CA GLY A 116 11.29 14.59 -12.03
C GLY A 116 12.50 13.65 -11.98
N SER A 117 13.17 13.51 -10.85
CA SER A 117 14.29 12.58 -10.72
C SER A 117 13.83 11.12 -10.70
N TYR A 118 14.76 10.20 -10.98
CA TYR A 118 14.48 8.77 -10.96
C TYR A 118 14.15 8.30 -9.54
N GLY A 119 13.00 7.66 -9.37
CA GLY A 119 12.47 7.19 -8.09
C GLY A 119 12.76 5.72 -7.78
N GLY A 120 13.64 5.08 -8.54
CA GLY A 120 13.85 3.65 -8.48
C GLY A 120 12.77 2.88 -9.24
N ILE A 121 12.56 1.62 -8.87
CA ILE A 121 11.48 0.80 -9.39
C ILE A 121 10.28 0.83 -8.45
N ALA A 122 9.07 0.70 -8.99
CA ALA A 122 7.88 0.53 -8.18
C ALA A 122 7.88 -0.85 -7.52
N VAL A 123 7.40 -0.91 -6.28
CA VAL A 123 7.34 -2.13 -5.48
C VAL A 123 5.99 -2.27 -4.79
N GLY A 124 5.60 -3.51 -4.52
CA GLY A 124 4.61 -3.83 -3.50
C GLY A 124 5.28 -4.37 -2.24
N PHE A 125 4.50 -4.61 -1.20
CA PHE A 125 4.99 -5.12 0.08
C PHE A 125 4.16 -6.32 0.55
N VAL A 126 4.82 -7.39 0.98
CA VAL A 126 4.21 -8.37 1.88
C VAL A 126 4.63 -8.03 3.31
N ILE A 127 3.67 -7.63 4.11
CA ILE A 127 3.84 -7.23 5.51
C ILE A 127 3.54 -8.46 6.36
N HIS A 128 4.58 -9.06 6.94
CA HIS A 128 4.47 -10.24 7.78
C HIS A 128 4.33 -9.85 9.23
N THR A 129 3.25 -10.28 9.87
CA THR A 129 2.97 -10.04 11.29
C THR A 129 2.57 -11.34 11.99
N LYS A 130 2.48 -11.33 13.31
CA LYS A 130 1.97 -12.48 14.09
C LYS A 130 0.48 -12.75 13.85
N GLU A 131 -0.28 -11.74 13.42
CA GLU A 131 -1.71 -11.84 13.15
C GLU A 131 -2.03 -12.25 11.71
N GLY A 132 -1.00 -12.45 10.88
CA GLY A 132 -1.10 -12.83 9.46
C GLY A 132 -0.33 -11.91 8.54
N SER A 133 -0.25 -12.27 7.27
CA SER A 133 0.46 -11.50 6.23
C SER A 133 -0.52 -10.66 5.40
N ILE A 134 -0.16 -9.40 5.14
CA ILE A 134 -0.90 -8.52 4.23
C ILE A 134 -0.04 -8.25 3.00
N TYR A 135 -0.61 -8.42 1.82
CA TYR A 135 -0.02 -7.90 0.58
C TYR A 135 -0.62 -6.54 0.25
N ALA A 136 0.23 -5.52 0.20
CA ALA A 136 -0.09 -4.20 -0.33
C ALA A 136 0.57 -4.09 -1.72
N ALA A 137 -0.23 -4.15 -2.78
CA ALA A 137 0.29 -4.21 -4.14
C ALA A 137 0.93 -2.89 -4.60
N GLY A 138 0.53 -1.76 -4.01
CA GLY A 138 0.82 -0.43 -4.56
C GLY A 138 0.20 -0.27 -5.93
N ASP A 139 0.79 0.59 -6.74
CA ASP A 139 0.40 0.74 -8.13
C ASP A 139 1.05 -0.32 -8.98
N THR A 140 0.22 -1.09 -9.67
CA THR A 140 0.70 -2.17 -10.54
C THR A 140 -0.34 -2.54 -11.61
N GLY A 141 0.14 -2.96 -12.77
CA GLY A 141 -0.59 -3.82 -13.68
C GLY A 141 -0.63 -5.26 -13.16
N PHE A 142 -1.42 -6.11 -13.81
CA PHE A 142 -1.47 -7.54 -13.54
C PHE A 142 -0.18 -8.23 -14.02
N PHE A 143 0.34 -9.17 -13.22
CA PHE A 143 1.47 -10.01 -13.59
C PHE A 143 1.36 -11.41 -12.98
N SER A 144 1.90 -12.42 -13.68
CA SER A 144 1.74 -13.84 -13.34
C SER A 144 2.35 -14.22 -11.99
N ASP A 145 3.43 -13.56 -11.59
CA ASP A 145 4.18 -13.90 -10.37
C ASP A 145 3.43 -13.52 -9.08
N MET A 146 2.26 -12.87 -9.20
CA MET A 146 1.30 -12.72 -8.08
C MET A 146 0.93 -14.07 -7.46
N GLU A 147 0.98 -15.17 -8.24
CA GLU A 147 0.81 -16.53 -7.72
C GLU A 147 1.87 -16.88 -6.65
N PHE A 148 3.13 -16.50 -6.85
CA PHE A 148 4.19 -16.76 -5.87
C PHE A 148 4.01 -15.93 -4.60
N ILE A 149 3.54 -14.68 -4.75
CA ILE A 149 3.20 -13.82 -3.60
C ILE A 149 2.10 -14.50 -2.77
N GLY A 150 1.08 -15.04 -3.41
CA GLY A 150 -0.04 -15.76 -2.77
C GLY A 150 0.38 -17.00 -1.97
N ARG A 151 1.48 -17.66 -2.35
CA ARG A 151 1.99 -18.87 -1.65
C ARG A 151 2.43 -18.58 -0.19
N SER A 152 2.62 -17.32 0.18
CA SER A 152 2.92 -16.94 1.57
C SER A 152 1.74 -17.08 2.53
N GLY A 153 0.53 -17.36 2.05
CA GLY A 153 -0.69 -17.44 2.86
C GLY A 153 -1.11 -16.04 3.34
N LEU A 154 -1.84 -15.34 2.47
CA LEU A 154 -2.22 -13.95 2.73
C LEU A 154 -3.52 -13.88 3.52
N LYS A 155 -3.50 -13.23 4.69
CA LYS A 155 -4.70 -12.83 5.43
C LYS A 155 -5.49 -11.77 4.63
N ALA A 156 -4.78 -10.81 4.03
CA ALA A 156 -5.42 -9.81 3.18
C ALA A 156 -4.53 -9.44 1.99
N ALA A 157 -5.17 -9.05 0.89
CA ALA A 157 -4.51 -8.40 -0.24
C ALA A 157 -5.21 -7.09 -0.57
N ILE A 158 -4.47 -6.00 -0.58
CA ILE A 158 -4.88 -4.66 -0.96
C ILE A 158 -4.41 -4.46 -2.40
N VAL A 159 -5.35 -4.35 -3.34
CA VAL A 159 -5.04 -4.28 -4.78
C VAL A 159 -5.70 -3.07 -5.44
N PRO A 160 -5.04 -2.39 -6.38
CA PRO A 160 -5.64 -1.28 -7.10
C PRO A 160 -6.73 -1.77 -8.06
N ILE A 161 -7.81 -1.00 -8.20
CA ILE A 161 -8.90 -1.26 -9.15
C ILE A 161 -9.21 -0.04 -10.04
N GLY A 162 -8.40 1.03 -9.99
CA GLY A 162 -8.67 2.31 -10.62
C GLY A 162 -8.64 2.30 -12.15
N ASP A 163 -8.12 1.25 -12.77
CA ASP A 163 -7.88 1.17 -14.22
C ASP A 163 -6.89 2.26 -14.70
N ARG A 164 -6.87 2.56 -15.95
CA ARG A 164 -6.06 3.57 -16.64
C ARG A 164 -4.56 3.62 -16.27
N PHE A 165 -4.22 3.69 -14.97
CA PHE A 165 -2.83 3.77 -14.49
C PHE A 165 -2.38 2.51 -13.76
N THR A 166 -3.33 1.67 -13.33
CA THR A 166 -3.11 0.43 -12.58
C THR A 166 -3.99 -0.67 -13.15
N MET A 167 -4.14 -1.79 -12.43
CA MET A 167 -5.17 -2.77 -12.75
C MET A 167 -6.56 -2.14 -12.73
N GLY A 168 -7.40 -2.52 -13.68
CA GLY A 168 -8.85 -2.31 -13.60
C GLY A 168 -9.53 -3.45 -12.82
N PRO A 169 -10.86 -3.35 -12.59
CA PRO A 169 -11.62 -4.33 -11.81
C PRO A 169 -11.46 -5.78 -12.30
N GLU A 170 -11.45 -6.02 -13.62
CA GLU A 170 -11.28 -7.36 -14.19
C GLU A 170 -9.88 -7.94 -13.90
N GLN A 171 -8.82 -7.16 -14.13
CA GLN A 171 -7.45 -7.59 -13.86
C GLN A 171 -7.22 -7.79 -12.36
N ALA A 172 -7.77 -6.92 -11.51
CA ALA A 172 -7.69 -7.06 -10.05
C ALA A 172 -8.40 -8.34 -9.57
N LEU A 173 -9.52 -8.73 -10.20
CA LEU A 173 -10.16 -10.02 -9.92
C LEU A 173 -9.26 -11.21 -10.28
N GLU A 174 -8.59 -11.16 -11.45
CA GLU A 174 -7.62 -12.21 -11.82
C GLU A 174 -6.41 -12.23 -10.86
N ALA A 175 -5.97 -11.05 -10.39
CA ALA A 175 -4.93 -10.96 -9.34
C ALA A 175 -5.38 -11.66 -8.04
N ILE A 176 -6.62 -11.46 -7.59
CA ILE A 176 -7.15 -12.15 -6.40
C ILE A 176 -7.21 -13.67 -6.59
N LYS A 177 -7.53 -14.15 -7.80
CA LYS A 177 -7.50 -15.59 -8.12
C LYS A 177 -6.10 -16.20 -8.01
N LEU A 178 -5.04 -15.45 -8.31
CA LEU A 178 -3.65 -15.88 -8.15
C LEU A 178 -3.16 -15.74 -6.71
N LEU A 179 -3.44 -14.61 -6.06
CA LEU A 179 -3.02 -14.27 -4.69
C LEU A 179 -3.72 -15.15 -3.64
N LYS A 180 -4.99 -15.49 -3.85
CA LYS A 180 -5.84 -16.30 -2.95
C LYS A 180 -5.82 -15.82 -1.50
N PRO A 181 -6.00 -14.53 -1.21
CA PRO A 181 -6.04 -14.04 0.16
C PRO A 181 -7.34 -14.48 0.84
N GLU A 182 -7.36 -14.48 2.19
CA GLU A 182 -8.62 -14.64 2.93
C GLU A 182 -9.54 -13.44 2.68
N ILE A 183 -8.97 -12.21 2.67
CA ILE A 183 -9.69 -10.95 2.49
C ILE A 183 -9.13 -10.19 1.28
N ALA A 184 -10.01 -9.79 0.36
CA ALA A 184 -9.66 -8.98 -0.82
C ALA A 184 -10.13 -7.53 -0.63
N ILE A 185 -9.22 -6.56 -0.71
CA ILE A 185 -9.48 -5.15 -0.41
C ILE A 185 -9.17 -4.30 -1.66
N PRO A 186 -10.16 -3.55 -2.19
CA PRO A 186 -9.92 -2.65 -3.30
C PRO A 186 -9.25 -1.35 -2.83
N SER A 187 -8.38 -0.79 -3.66
CA SER A 187 -7.62 0.43 -3.40
C SER A 187 -7.46 1.25 -4.69
N HIS A 188 -6.93 2.47 -4.59
CA HIS A 188 -6.57 3.34 -5.72
C HIS A 188 -7.74 3.58 -6.69
N TYR A 189 -8.90 4.01 -6.17
CA TYR A 189 -10.08 4.33 -6.97
C TYR A 189 -10.81 5.57 -6.42
N ASN A 190 -11.63 6.19 -7.25
CA ASN A 190 -12.54 7.31 -6.92
C ASN A 190 -11.89 8.59 -6.35
N THR A 191 -10.56 8.74 -6.46
CA THR A 191 -9.88 9.99 -6.07
C THR A 191 -10.08 11.06 -7.14
N TRP A 192 -10.06 10.68 -8.42
CA TRP A 192 -10.28 11.54 -9.59
C TRP A 192 -11.15 10.84 -10.64
N GLU A 193 -11.75 11.63 -11.53
CA GLU A 193 -12.62 11.14 -12.60
C GLU A 193 -12.00 9.98 -13.42
N PRO A 194 -10.71 10.01 -13.86
CA PRO A 194 -10.14 8.93 -14.66
C PRO A 194 -10.03 7.57 -13.98
N ILE A 195 -10.13 7.52 -12.64
CA ILE A 195 -10.04 6.29 -11.84
C ILE A 195 -11.32 5.99 -11.07
N GLN A 196 -12.45 6.45 -11.58
CA GLN A 196 -13.76 6.14 -10.99
C GLN A 196 -14.13 4.68 -11.26
N GLN A 197 -14.45 3.95 -10.18
CA GLN A 197 -14.87 2.56 -10.21
C GLN A 197 -15.98 2.31 -9.19
N ASP A 198 -16.73 1.23 -9.40
CA ASP A 198 -17.72 0.72 -8.46
C ASP A 198 -17.10 -0.43 -7.63
N PRO A 199 -16.67 -0.17 -6.38
CA PRO A 199 -16.07 -1.19 -5.52
C PRO A 199 -17.06 -2.28 -5.09
N GLU A 200 -18.36 -1.97 -5.04
CA GLU A 200 -19.40 -2.93 -4.68
C GLU A 200 -19.63 -3.94 -5.81
N LEU A 201 -19.57 -3.47 -7.06
CA LEU A 201 -19.65 -4.37 -8.21
C LEU A 201 -18.44 -5.30 -8.26
N TRP A 202 -17.24 -4.77 -8.05
CA TRP A 202 -16.02 -5.58 -7.95
C TRP A 202 -16.10 -6.60 -6.80
N ALA A 203 -16.57 -6.19 -5.63
CA ALA A 203 -16.73 -7.06 -4.47
C ALA A 203 -17.68 -8.24 -4.75
N LYS A 204 -18.79 -8.01 -5.46
CA LYS A 204 -19.73 -9.07 -5.88
C LYS A 204 -19.04 -10.08 -6.81
N GLU A 205 -18.22 -9.63 -7.76
CA GLU A 205 -17.49 -10.54 -8.65
C GLU A 205 -16.40 -11.32 -7.91
N VAL A 206 -15.67 -10.72 -6.96
CA VAL A 206 -14.73 -11.43 -6.09
C VAL A 206 -15.45 -12.52 -5.30
N GLN A 207 -16.56 -12.20 -4.65
CA GLN A 207 -17.33 -13.16 -3.85
C GLN A 207 -17.88 -14.32 -4.68
N LYS A 208 -18.29 -14.04 -5.93
CA LYS A 208 -18.83 -15.04 -6.85
C LYS A 208 -17.77 -15.98 -7.44
N GLN A 209 -16.55 -15.48 -7.68
CA GLN A 209 -15.55 -16.17 -8.49
C GLN A 209 -14.34 -16.66 -7.70
N THR A 210 -14.22 -16.33 -6.40
CA THR A 210 -13.09 -16.70 -5.55
C THR A 210 -13.57 -17.20 -4.19
N SER A 211 -12.66 -17.74 -3.38
CA SER A 211 -12.90 -18.04 -1.96
C SER A 211 -12.63 -16.88 -1.03
N SER A 212 -12.13 -15.77 -1.55
CA SER A 212 -11.77 -14.59 -0.75
C SER A 212 -13.02 -13.81 -0.34
N GLN A 213 -13.02 -13.29 0.88
CA GLN A 213 -14.04 -12.35 1.35
C GLN A 213 -13.69 -10.94 0.86
N PRO A 214 -14.52 -10.29 0.02
CA PRO A 214 -14.28 -8.90 -0.35
C PRO A 214 -14.61 -7.96 0.82
N LEU A 215 -13.78 -6.94 1.01
CA LEU A 215 -13.94 -5.96 2.08
C LEU A 215 -13.64 -4.55 1.55
N ALA A 216 -14.67 -3.80 1.19
CA ALA A 216 -14.55 -2.40 0.83
C ALA A 216 -14.62 -1.49 2.07
N PHE A 217 -13.97 -0.34 1.98
CA PHE A 217 -13.93 0.68 3.02
C PHE A 217 -14.47 2.01 2.49
N GLN A 218 -15.06 2.79 3.37
CA GLN A 218 -15.24 4.23 3.14
C GLN A 218 -13.97 4.99 3.53
N THR A 219 -13.69 6.10 2.88
CA THR A 219 -12.53 6.94 3.22
C THR A 219 -12.61 7.41 4.67
N GLY A 220 -11.55 7.17 5.44
CA GLY A 220 -11.49 7.42 6.89
C GLY A 220 -12.04 6.29 7.76
N GLU A 221 -12.61 5.24 7.17
CA GLU A 221 -13.14 4.09 7.91
C GLU A 221 -12.03 3.16 8.41
N SER A 222 -12.25 2.61 9.61
CA SER A 222 -11.38 1.59 10.22
C SER A 222 -12.15 0.28 10.42
N LYS A 223 -11.48 -0.84 10.15
CA LYS A 223 -12.01 -2.20 10.40
C LYS A 223 -10.93 -3.09 11.02
N GLU A 224 -11.36 -4.01 11.89
CA GLU A 224 -10.53 -5.11 12.38
C GLU A 224 -10.54 -6.27 11.37
N LEU A 225 -9.35 -6.88 11.14
CA LEU A 225 -9.18 -8.07 10.31
C LEU A 225 -8.97 -9.32 11.16
#